data_22b25be9326458d794e59e4ca838900a
#
_entry.id   22b25be9326458d794e59e4ca838900a
#
_cell.length_a   1.000
_cell.length_b   1.000
_cell.length_c   1.000
_cell.angle_alpha   90.00
_cell.angle_beta   90.00
_cell.angle_gamma   90.00
#
_symmetry.space_group_name_H-M   'P 1'
#
loop_
_entity.id
_entity.type
_entity.pdbx_description
1 polymer ?
#
loop_
_entity_poly.entity_id
_entity_poly.type
_entity_poly.pdbx_seq_one_letter_code
_entity_poly.pdbx_strand_id
1 'polypeptide(L)'
;DTGGTVSLSTRLNRNYSNSTNSTINPRYNASTTLSIRQPLLSGYGPGVARANRKLSKLSLEQTQLDFQATVLTIINTTEAAYPSLVFAQEQHEVRKAALDLAEDLLEENKTKEETGIATSLDVLQAKVGVANATDRLLRADKAVEDAQDRLLTIIGEDSLLGTALSVEAPDVGNPPMPEIDSTFTKVIDNAPRYLTLLNQEQRRQVELRRSKRNRLASLNLNGDYALTGLEGSAL
;
A
#
# COMPACT_ATOMS: atom_id res chain seq x y z
N ASP A 1 6.46 26.07 25.99
CA ASP A 1 7.19 25.27 24.99
C ASP A 1 8.43 26.03 24.51
N THR A 2 9.53 25.94 25.29
CA THR A 2 10.82 26.63 24.99
C THR A 2 11.88 25.67 24.41
N GLY A 3 11.56 24.36 24.30
CA GLY A 3 12.51 23.33 23.89
C GLY A 3 13.33 22.75 25.03
N GLY A 4 13.07 23.17 26.28
CA GLY A 4 13.72 22.61 27.46
C GLY A 4 13.26 21.18 27.75
N THR A 5 14.15 20.38 28.35
CA THR A 5 13.89 19.01 28.80
C THR A 5 14.17 18.88 30.27
N VAL A 6 13.32 18.15 30.99
CA VAL A 6 13.51 17.74 32.38
C VAL A 6 13.53 16.23 32.39
N SER A 7 14.54 15.64 33.00
CA SER A 7 14.66 14.19 33.16
C SER A 7 14.96 13.82 34.60
N LEU A 8 14.28 12.79 35.09
CA LEU A 8 14.53 12.14 36.36
C LEU A 8 14.99 10.73 36.06
N SER A 9 16.16 10.39 36.55
CA SER A 9 16.72 9.05 36.42
C SER A 9 17.09 8.48 37.79
N THR A 10 16.68 7.24 38.03
CA THR A 10 17.07 6.49 39.21
C THR A 10 17.84 5.25 38.77
N ARG A 11 18.98 5.01 39.38
CA ARG A 11 19.81 3.86 39.12
C ARG A 11 20.19 3.16 40.42
N LEU A 12 19.98 1.86 40.46
CA LEU A 12 20.39 1.01 41.56
C LEU A 12 21.36 -0.05 41.00
N ASN A 13 22.58 -0.10 41.53
CA ASN A 13 23.59 -1.10 41.15
C ASN A 13 24.00 -1.90 42.35
N ARG A 14 24.08 -3.22 42.21
CA ARG A 14 24.71 -4.14 43.17
C ARG A 14 25.98 -4.66 42.56
N ASN A 15 27.13 -4.45 43.26
CA ASN A 15 28.41 -4.96 42.86
C ASN A 15 28.88 -5.97 43.90
N TYR A 16 29.28 -7.16 43.44
CA TYR A 16 29.92 -8.17 44.24
C TYR A 16 31.37 -8.39 43.72
N SER A 17 32.35 -8.42 44.61
CA SER A 17 33.74 -8.57 44.25
C SER A 17 34.39 -9.67 45.08
N ASN A 18 35.20 -10.54 44.46
CA ASN A 18 36.01 -11.54 45.13
C ASN A 18 37.40 -10.99 45.56
N SER A 19 37.60 -9.69 45.44
CA SER A 19 38.85 -9.03 45.79
C SER A 19 38.99 -8.90 47.32
N THR A 20 40.11 -9.30 47.86
CA THR A 20 40.44 -9.16 49.31
C THR A 20 40.62 -7.70 49.75
N ASN A 21 40.73 -6.76 48.82
CA ASN A 21 40.85 -5.33 49.10
C ASN A 21 39.48 -4.60 49.12
N SER A 22 38.37 -5.33 48.98
CA SER A 22 37.05 -4.75 49.00
C SER A 22 36.57 -4.58 50.44
N THR A 23 36.41 -3.36 50.92
CA THR A 23 35.96 -3.06 52.30
C THR A 23 34.43 -3.21 52.46
N ILE A 24 33.67 -3.21 51.38
CA ILE A 24 32.21 -3.36 51.38
C ILE A 24 31.82 -4.37 50.30
N ASN A 25 31.16 -5.47 50.70
CA ASN A 25 30.79 -6.55 49.79
C ASN A 25 29.57 -7.36 50.28
N PRO A 26 28.41 -7.43 49.56
CA PRO A 26 28.14 -6.70 48.33
C PRO A 26 27.97 -5.19 48.53
N ARG A 27 28.30 -4.39 47.51
CA ARG A 27 28.18 -2.94 47.51
C ARG A 27 26.94 -2.53 46.72
N TYR A 28 26.03 -1.80 47.34
CA TYR A 28 24.84 -1.25 46.73
C TYR A 28 25.06 0.26 46.50
N ASN A 29 24.96 0.68 45.26
CA ASN A 29 25.00 2.09 44.89
C ASN A 29 23.62 2.50 44.37
N ALA A 30 22.99 3.45 45.01
CA ALA A 30 21.76 4.09 44.55
C ALA A 30 22.07 5.52 44.11
N SER A 31 21.55 5.93 42.99
CA SER A 31 21.63 7.32 42.55
C SER A 31 20.30 7.76 41.92
N THR A 32 19.82 8.93 42.33
CA THR A 32 18.67 9.59 41.71
C THR A 32 19.15 10.97 41.23
N THR A 33 19.02 11.21 39.91
CA THR A 33 19.48 12.44 39.29
C THR A 33 18.30 13.15 38.63
N LEU A 34 18.09 14.41 38.99
CA LEU A 34 17.20 15.32 38.29
C LEU A 34 18.04 16.22 37.39
N SER A 35 17.81 16.16 36.08
CA SER A 35 18.53 16.98 35.10
C SER A 35 17.55 17.91 34.38
N ILE A 36 17.92 19.16 34.27
CA ILE A 36 17.21 20.20 33.52
C ILE A 36 18.15 20.71 32.44
N ARG A 37 17.71 20.68 31.20
CA ARG A 37 18.43 21.26 30.07
C ARG A 37 17.55 22.21 29.30
N GLN A 38 18.02 23.46 29.16
CA GLN A 38 17.34 24.53 28.41
C GLN A 38 18.26 25.00 27.27
N PRO A 39 17.93 24.76 25.99
CA PRO A 39 18.63 25.41 24.88
C PRO A 39 18.33 26.89 24.89
N LEU A 40 19.35 27.73 24.61
CA LEU A 40 19.26 29.20 24.60
C LEU A 40 19.38 29.79 23.19
N LEU A 41 20.02 29.10 22.24
CA LEU A 41 20.19 29.52 20.86
C LEU A 41 19.65 28.46 19.88
N SER A 42 20.48 27.47 19.50
CA SER A 42 20.05 26.36 18.64
C SER A 42 18.99 25.52 19.35
N GLY A 43 17.88 25.27 18.68
CA GLY A 43 16.79 24.51 19.30
C GLY A 43 15.86 25.30 20.23
N TYR A 44 16.13 26.59 20.48
CA TYR A 44 15.28 27.45 21.32
C TYR A 44 14.06 27.96 20.57
N GLY A 45 12.95 28.08 21.32
CA GLY A 45 11.76 28.82 20.96
C GLY A 45 10.57 27.92 20.55
N PRO A 46 9.36 28.48 20.66
CA PRO A 46 8.11 27.72 20.47
C PRO A 46 7.96 27.16 19.07
N GLY A 47 8.57 27.81 18.07
CA GLY A 47 8.53 27.32 16.68
C GLY A 47 9.28 26.02 16.47
N VAL A 48 10.41 25.80 17.19
CA VAL A 48 11.18 24.55 17.12
C VAL A 48 10.54 23.47 18.00
N ALA A 49 10.15 23.84 19.23
CA ALA A 49 9.51 22.91 20.16
C ALA A 49 8.19 22.32 19.59
N ARG A 50 7.41 23.14 18.89
CA ARG A 50 6.15 22.72 18.27
C ARG A 50 6.32 22.11 16.88
N ALA A 51 7.49 22.25 16.26
CA ALA A 51 7.73 21.74 14.90
C ALA A 51 7.46 20.23 14.79
N ASN A 52 7.94 19.45 15.74
CA ASN A 52 7.72 17.99 15.75
C ASN A 52 6.23 17.66 15.85
N ARG A 53 5.48 18.35 16.72
CA ARG A 53 4.01 18.16 16.83
C ARG A 53 3.31 18.52 15.51
N LYS A 54 3.70 19.64 14.88
CA LYS A 54 3.15 20.05 13.59
C LYS A 54 3.50 19.06 12.49
N LEU A 55 4.72 18.55 12.43
CA LEU A 55 5.14 17.52 11.49
C LEU A 55 4.37 16.20 11.70
N SER A 56 4.15 15.78 12.96
CA SER A 56 3.33 14.61 13.25
C SER A 56 1.88 14.78 12.80
N LYS A 57 1.30 15.99 13.00
CA LYS A 57 -0.06 16.28 12.53
C LYS A 57 -0.14 16.22 10.99
N LEU A 58 0.80 16.85 10.28
CA LEU A 58 0.89 16.79 8.82
C LEU A 58 1.14 15.37 8.33
N SER A 59 1.87 14.53 9.09
CA SER A 59 2.05 13.11 8.77
C SER A 59 0.75 12.32 8.91
N LEU A 60 -0.07 12.61 9.92
CA LEU A 60 -1.40 12.02 10.06
C LEU A 60 -2.32 12.40 8.90
N GLU A 61 -2.37 13.70 8.55
CA GLU A 61 -3.13 14.18 7.38
C GLU A 61 -2.66 13.50 6.08
N GLN A 62 -1.34 13.34 5.92
CA GLN A 62 -0.77 12.60 4.78
C GLN A 62 -1.29 11.16 4.72
N THR A 63 -1.26 10.44 5.84
CA THR A 63 -1.75 9.06 5.91
C THR A 63 -3.24 8.96 5.54
N GLN A 64 -4.05 9.94 5.95
CA GLN A 64 -5.47 9.99 5.59
C GLN A 64 -5.68 10.20 4.08
N LEU A 65 -4.88 11.11 3.46
CA LEU A 65 -4.92 11.33 2.02
C LEU A 65 -4.42 10.11 1.23
N ASP A 66 -3.38 9.44 1.71
CA ASP A 66 -2.86 8.22 1.11
C ASP A 66 -3.87 7.07 1.19
N PHE A 67 -4.60 6.96 2.31
CA PHE A 67 -5.71 6.02 2.46
C PHE A 67 -6.81 6.31 1.42
N GLN A 68 -7.26 7.57 1.30
CA GLN A 68 -8.26 7.95 0.29
C GLN A 68 -7.79 7.64 -1.14
N ALA A 69 -6.52 7.94 -1.45
CA ALA A 69 -5.94 7.62 -2.76
C ALA A 69 -5.92 6.11 -3.03
N THR A 70 -5.61 5.31 -2.01
CA THR A 70 -5.63 3.85 -2.11
C THR A 70 -7.03 3.32 -2.36
N VAL A 71 -8.04 3.80 -1.62
CA VAL A 71 -9.46 3.44 -1.83
C VAL A 71 -9.90 3.75 -3.26
N LEU A 72 -9.61 4.97 -3.76
CA LEU A 72 -9.93 5.34 -5.15
C LEU A 72 -9.21 4.46 -6.17
N THR A 73 -7.97 4.06 -5.88
CA THR A 73 -7.23 3.15 -6.76
C THR A 73 -7.88 1.76 -6.79
N ILE A 74 -8.30 1.22 -5.63
CA ILE A 74 -8.99 -0.06 -5.55
C ILE A 74 -10.31 0.02 -6.33
N ILE A 75 -11.11 1.07 -6.13
CA ILE A 75 -12.37 1.25 -6.87
C ILE A 75 -12.10 1.25 -8.39
N ASN A 76 -11.18 2.09 -8.86
CA ASN A 76 -10.85 2.17 -10.28
C ASN A 76 -10.33 0.86 -10.86
N THR A 77 -9.51 0.11 -10.10
CA THR A 77 -9.01 -1.19 -10.55
C THR A 77 -10.11 -2.25 -10.60
N THR A 78 -11.05 -2.22 -9.67
CA THR A 78 -12.22 -3.10 -9.66
C THR A 78 -13.16 -2.77 -10.81
N GLU A 79 -13.45 -1.47 -11.02
CA GLU A 79 -14.25 -0.99 -12.15
C GLU A 79 -13.66 -1.34 -13.52
N ALA A 80 -12.33 -1.46 -13.62
CA ALA A 80 -11.66 -1.90 -14.84
C ALA A 80 -11.62 -3.44 -14.98
N ALA A 81 -11.48 -4.17 -13.85
CA ALA A 81 -11.39 -5.62 -13.85
C ALA A 81 -12.74 -6.29 -14.16
N TYR A 82 -13.84 -5.71 -13.66
CA TYR A 82 -15.17 -6.27 -13.89
C TYR A 82 -15.57 -6.35 -15.38
N PRO A 83 -15.51 -5.27 -16.16
CA PRO A 83 -15.79 -5.36 -17.60
C PRO A 83 -14.82 -6.27 -18.36
N SER A 84 -13.57 -6.38 -17.88
CA SER A 84 -12.59 -7.30 -18.47
C SER A 84 -13.00 -8.75 -18.32
N LEU A 85 -13.58 -9.12 -17.15
CA LEU A 85 -14.14 -10.45 -16.94
C LEU A 85 -15.37 -10.70 -17.83
N VAL A 86 -16.32 -9.73 -17.90
CA VAL A 86 -17.48 -9.83 -18.78
C VAL A 86 -17.05 -10.04 -20.23
N PHE A 87 -16.08 -9.25 -20.71
CA PHE A 87 -15.54 -9.40 -22.05
C PHE A 87 -14.89 -10.78 -22.30
N ALA A 88 -14.15 -11.28 -21.32
CA ALA A 88 -13.54 -12.61 -21.44
C ALA A 88 -14.60 -13.71 -21.54
N GLN A 89 -15.68 -13.64 -20.75
CA GLN A 89 -16.80 -14.57 -20.82
C GLN A 89 -17.54 -14.51 -22.17
N GLU A 90 -17.81 -13.31 -22.66
CA GLU A 90 -18.43 -13.15 -23.99
C GLU A 90 -17.54 -13.69 -25.11
N GLN A 91 -16.22 -13.45 -25.03
CA GLN A 91 -15.25 -14.02 -26.00
C GLN A 91 -15.21 -15.54 -25.93
N HIS A 92 -15.31 -16.14 -24.75
CA HIS A 92 -15.38 -17.58 -24.57
C HIS A 92 -16.61 -18.15 -25.31
N GLU A 93 -17.79 -17.57 -25.13
CA GLU A 93 -19.01 -18.03 -25.82
C GLU A 93 -18.88 -17.93 -27.34
N VAL A 94 -18.28 -16.85 -27.85
CA VAL A 94 -18.00 -16.71 -29.28
C VAL A 94 -17.05 -17.79 -29.79
N ARG A 95 -16.00 -18.14 -29.01
CA ARG A 95 -15.03 -19.19 -29.41
C ARG A 95 -15.67 -20.57 -29.37
N LYS A 96 -16.53 -20.81 -28.40
CA LYS A 96 -17.32 -22.06 -28.32
C LYS A 96 -18.22 -22.22 -29.55
N ALA A 97 -18.99 -21.21 -29.89
CA ALA A 97 -19.81 -21.24 -31.11
C ALA A 97 -18.99 -21.43 -32.39
N ALA A 98 -17.77 -20.86 -32.43
CA ALA A 98 -16.85 -21.02 -33.56
C ALA A 98 -16.29 -22.45 -33.64
N LEU A 99 -16.09 -23.13 -32.52
CA LEU A 99 -15.70 -24.55 -32.49
C LEU A 99 -16.85 -25.43 -33.00
N ASP A 100 -18.07 -25.21 -32.49
CA ASP A 100 -19.25 -25.96 -32.93
C ASP A 100 -19.43 -25.86 -34.46
N LEU A 101 -19.29 -24.63 -35.01
CA LEU A 101 -19.38 -24.42 -36.47
C LEU A 101 -18.24 -25.14 -37.24
N ALA A 102 -17.03 -25.18 -36.70
CA ALA A 102 -15.90 -25.86 -37.32
C ALA A 102 -16.10 -27.40 -37.31
N GLU A 103 -16.72 -27.96 -36.27
CA GLU A 103 -17.06 -29.37 -36.14
C GLU A 103 -18.17 -29.73 -37.13
N ASP A 104 -19.20 -28.93 -37.25
CA ASP A 104 -20.28 -29.09 -38.24
C ASP A 104 -19.72 -29.12 -39.68
N LEU A 105 -18.80 -28.18 -39.99
CA LEU A 105 -18.15 -28.11 -41.29
C LEU A 105 -17.29 -29.36 -41.56
N LEU A 106 -16.60 -29.88 -40.56
CA LEU A 106 -15.84 -31.13 -40.69
C LEU A 106 -16.77 -32.31 -41.01
N GLU A 107 -17.87 -32.42 -40.32
CA GLU A 107 -18.86 -33.49 -40.54
C GLU A 107 -19.47 -33.41 -41.93
N GLU A 108 -19.82 -32.18 -42.38
CA GLU A 108 -20.31 -31.95 -43.74
C GLU A 108 -19.29 -32.39 -44.81
N ASN A 109 -18.00 -32.02 -44.63
CA ASN A 109 -16.93 -32.38 -45.55
C ASN A 109 -16.68 -33.91 -45.58
N LYS A 110 -16.78 -34.62 -44.44
CA LYS A 110 -16.72 -36.09 -44.42
C LYS A 110 -17.84 -36.72 -45.22
N THR A 111 -19.07 -36.28 -45.02
CA THR A 111 -20.23 -36.77 -45.77
C THR A 111 -20.10 -36.52 -47.28
N LYS A 112 -19.55 -35.34 -47.66
CA LYS A 112 -19.28 -35.02 -49.06
C LYS A 112 -18.12 -35.87 -49.66
N GLU A 113 -17.10 -36.24 -48.87
CA GLU A 113 -16.02 -37.12 -49.27
C GLU A 113 -16.58 -38.53 -49.54
N GLU A 114 -17.44 -39.08 -48.65
CA GLU A 114 -18.09 -40.39 -48.81
C GLU A 114 -18.92 -40.46 -50.08
N THR A 115 -19.54 -39.35 -50.48
CA THR A 115 -20.32 -39.24 -51.72
C THR A 115 -19.50 -38.88 -52.94
N GLY A 116 -18.17 -38.66 -52.80
CA GLY A 116 -17.25 -38.33 -53.86
C GLY A 116 -17.33 -36.88 -54.35
N ILE A 117 -18.00 -35.99 -53.60
CA ILE A 117 -18.16 -34.57 -53.92
C ILE A 117 -16.98 -33.74 -53.40
N ALA A 118 -16.42 -34.12 -52.22
CA ALA A 118 -15.25 -33.47 -51.64
C ALA A 118 -14.02 -34.37 -51.73
N THR A 119 -12.81 -33.76 -51.57
CA THR A 119 -11.55 -34.48 -51.55
C THR A 119 -11.08 -34.76 -50.13
N SER A 120 -10.19 -35.74 -49.94
CA SER A 120 -9.53 -35.95 -48.65
C SER A 120 -8.70 -34.75 -48.17
N LEU A 121 -8.29 -33.88 -49.07
CA LEU A 121 -7.63 -32.60 -48.73
C LEU A 121 -8.61 -31.63 -48.07
N ASP A 122 -9.88 -31.56 -48.53
CA ASP A 122 -10.91 -30.73 -47.95
C ASP A 122 -11.24 -31.18 -46.51
N VAL A 123 -11.33 -32.48 -46.28
CA VAL A 123 -11.51 -33.07 -44.92
C VAL A 123 -10.31 -32.77 -44.04
N LEU A 124 -9.06 -32.84 -44.57
CA LEU A 124 -7.87 -32.50 -43.81
C LEU A 124 -7.86 -31.02 -43.42
N GLN A 125 -8.24 -30.13 -44.33
CA GLN A 125 -8.36 -28.69 -44.06
C GLN A 125 -9.39 -28.38 -42.99
N ALA A 126 -10.55 -29.05 -43.03
CA ALA A 126 -11.57 -28.92 -42.00
C ALA A 126 -11.09 -29.41 -40.62
N LYS A 127 -10.33 -30.55 -40.56
CA LYS A 127 -9.69 -31.01 -39.30
C LYS A 127 -8.71 -30.01 -38.73
N VAL A 128 -7.91 -29.35 -39.56
CA VAL A 128 -7.01 -28.26 -39.14
C VAL A 128 -7.83 -27.07 -38.60
N GLY A 129 -8.99 -26.79 -39.23
CA GLY A 129 -9.95 -25.78 -38.76
C GLY A 129 -10.43 -26.05 -37.33
N VAL A 130 -10.89 -27.28 -37.07
CA VAL A 130 -11.33 -27.73 -35.73
C VAL A 130 -10.17 -27.60 -34.71
N ALA A 131 -8.97 -28.10 -35.04
CA ALA A 131 -7.82 -28.03 -34.16
C ALA A 131 -7.47 -26.57 -33.78
N ASN A 132 -7.53 -25.65 -34.75
CA ASN A 132 -7.32 -24.22 -34.52
C ASN A 132 -8.44 -23.57 -33.66
N ALA A 133 -9.70 -23.98 -33.87
CA ALA A 133 -10.83 -23.52 -33.09
C ALA A 133 -10.72 -24.01 -31.62
N THR A 134 -10.33 -25.26 -31.41
CA THR A 134 -10.06 -25.84 -30.09
C THR A 134 -8.96 -25.09 -29.32
N ASP A 135 -7.83 -24.81 -30.00
CA ASP A 135 -6.75 -24.02 -29.38
C ASP A 135 -7.22 -22.63 -28.96
N ARG A 136 -8.05 -21.98 -29.79
CA ARG A 136 -8.62 -20.66 -29.46
C ARG A 136 -9.59 -20.72 -28.30
N LEU A 137 -10.40 -21.78 -28.18
CA LEU A 137 -11.30 -21.97 -27.05
C LEU A 137 -10.51 -22.18 -25.77
N LEU A 138 -9.49 -23.05 -25.76
CA LEU A 138 -8.62 -23.26 -24.58
C LEU A 138 -7.94 -21.97 -24.10
N ARG A 139 -7.55 -21.10 -25.03
CA ARG A 139 -7.01 -19.78 -24.66
C ARG A 139 -8.07 -18.86 -24.09
N ALA A 140 -9.31 -18.95 -24.57
CA ALA A 140 -10.42 -18.17 -24.03
C ALA A 140 -10.81 -18.66 -22.63
N ASP A 141 -10.83 -19.97 -22.38
CA ASP A 141 -11.02 -20.57 -21.05
C ASP A 141 -10.00 -19.98 -20.05
N LYS A 142 -8.72 -20.06 -20.45
CA LYS A 142 -7.64 -19.51 -19.62
C LYS A 142 -7.80 -18.00 -19.35
N ALA A 143 -8.25 -17.23 -20.34
CA ALA A 143 -8.47 -15.80 -20.18
C ALA A 143 -9.61 -15.48 -19.19
N VAL A 144 -10.67 -16.31 -19.15
CA VAL A 144 -11.75 -16.21 -18.16
C VAL A 144 -11.23 -16.50 -16.77
N GLU A 145 -10.49 -17.60 -16.57
CA GLU A 145 -9.87 -17.95 -15.28
C GLU A 145 -8.97 -16.81 -14.77
N ASP A 146 -8.06 -16.31 -15.61
CA ASP A 146 -7.13 -15.23 -15.24
C ASP A 146 -7.87 -13.92 -14.88
N ALA A 147 -8.97 -13.61 -15.57
CA ALA A 147 -9.78 -12.44 -15.27
C ALA A 147 -10.58 -12.59 -13.96
N GLN A 148 -11.10 -13.81 -13.68
CA GLN A 148 -11.78 -14.12 -12.42
C GLN A 148 -10.82 -14.02 -11.23
N ASP A 149 -9.67 -14.67 -11.31
CA ASP A 149 -8.68 -14.67 -10.24
C ASP A 149 -8.17 -13.26 -9.97
N ARG A 150 -7.98 -12.47 -11.02
CA ARG A 150 -7.62 -11.06 -10.88
C ARG A 150 -8.68 -10.25 -10.14
N LEU A 151 -9.96 -10.42 -10.46
CA LEU A 151 -11.06 -9.72 -9.79
C LEU A 151 -11.13 -10.14 -8.32
N LEU A 152 -11.08 -11.46 -8.03
CA LEU A 152 -11.10 -12.01 -6.67
C LEU A 152 -9.95 -11.48 -5.81
N THR A 153 -8.73 -11.44 -6.38
CA THR A 153 -7.56 -10.88 -5.69
C THR A 153 -7.73 -9.40 -5.36
N ILE A 154 -8.33 -8.60 -6.26
CA ILE A 154 -8.57 -7.17 -6.02
C ILE A 154 -9.56 -6.95 -4.87
N ILE A 155 -10.62 -7.76 -4.79
CA ILE A 155 -11.62 -7.64 -3.72
C ILE A 155 -11.23 -8.37 -2.42
N GLY A 156 -10.12 -9.12 -2.42
CA GLY A 156 -9.60 -9.83 -1.25
C GLY A 156 -10.33 -11.12 -0.90
N GLU A 157 -10.99 -11.75 -1.88
CA GLU A 157 -11.72 -13.01 -1.72
C GLU A 157 -10.91 -14.21 -2.22
N ASP A 158 -9.70 -14.37 -1.71
CA ASP A 158 -8.78 -15.43 -2.11
C ASP A 158 -9.33 -16.86 -1.89
N SER A 159 -10.31 -17.01 -1.00
CA SER A 159 -10.96 -18.30 -0.72
C SER A 159 -11.81 -18.83 -1.89
N LEU A 160 -12.16 -17.95 -2.83
CA LEU A 160 -12.96 -18.28 -4.02
C LEU A 160 -12.11 -18.46 -5.28
N LEU A 161 -10.78 -18.39 -5.20
CA LEU A 161 -9.89 -18.63 -6.33
C LEU A 161 -10.14 -20.00 -6.94
N GLY A 162 -10.25 -20.04 -8.27
CA GLY A 162 -10.60 -21.25 -9.02
C GLY A 162 -12.10 -21.58 -9.03
N THR A 163 -12.98 -20.73 -8.45
CA THR A 163 -14.43 -20.91 -8.51
C THR A 163 -15.00 -20.14 -9.70
N ALA A 164 -15.86 -20.78 -10.50
CA ALA A 164 -16.51 -20.11 -11.61
C ALA A 164 -17.48 -19.02 -11.12
N LEU A 165 -17.22 -17.78 -11.53
CA LEU A 165 -18.09 -16.63 -11.26
C LEU A 165 -18.93 -16.35 -12.50
N SER A 166 -20.26 -16.24 -12.32
CA SER A 166 -21.14 -15.70 -13.34
C SER A 166 -21.33 -14.21 -13.07
N VAL A 167 -20.98 -13.37 -14.03
CA VAL A 167 -21.17 -11.93 -13.97
C VAL A 167 -22.09 -11.46 -15.09
N GLU A 168 -22.96 -10.51 -14.79
CA GLU A 168 -23.81 -9.89 -15.78
C GLU A 168 -23.13 -8.65 -16.37
N ALA A 169 -23.37 -8.38 -17.66
CA ALA A 169 -22.90 -7.16 -18.28
C ALA A 169 -23.52 -5.94 -17.57
N PRO A 170 -22.73 -4.95 -17.13
CA PRO A 170 -23.26 -3.77 -16.48
C PRO A 170 -24.11 -2.98 -17.47
N ASP A 171 -25.30 -2.54 -17.04
CA ASP A 171 -26.07 -1.57 -17.81
C ASP A 171 -25.36 -0.22 -17.74
N VAL A 172 -24.47 0.01 -18.69
CA VAL A 172 -23.78 1.29 -18.84
C VAL A 172 -24.72 2.24 -19.55
N GLY A 173 -25.64 2.87 -18.80
CA GLY A 173 -26.43 3.97 -19.30
C GLY A 173 -25.51 5.03 -19.91
N ASN A 174 -26.06 5.90 -20.76
CA ASN A 174 -25.28 7.01 -21.34
C ASN A 174 -25.22 8.18 -20.34
N PRO A 175 -24.18 8.26 -19.47
CA PRO A 175 -24.12 9.32 -18.48
C PRO A 175 -23.97 10.67 -19.17
N PRO A 176 -24.62 11.74 -18.66
CA PRO A 176 -24.46 13.07 -19.22
C PRO A 176 -22.97 13.47 -19.13
N MET A 177 -22.47 14.05 -20.23
CA MET A 177 -21.09 14.53 -20.27
C MET A 177 -20.91 15.65 -19.23
N PRO A 178 -20.00 15.51 -18.26
CA PRO A 178 -19.83 16.50 -17.21
C PRO A 178 -19.28 17.82 -17.79
N GLU A 179 -19.73 18.94 -17.26
CA GLU A 179 -19.19 20.25 -17.60
C GLU A 179 -17.75 20.37 -17.12
N ILE A 180 -16.83 20.70 -18.04
CA ILE A 180 -15.38 20.63 -17.80
C ILE A 180 -14.94 21.56 -16.66
N ASP A 181 -15.37 22.84 -16.67
CA ASP A 181 -14.89 23.86 -15.71
C ASP A 181 -15.36 23.57 -14.28
N SER A 182 -16.62 23.19 -14.10
CA SER A 182 -17.15 22.85 -12.78
C SER A 182 -16.56 21.54 -12.23
N THR A 183 -16.30 20.59 -13.12
CA THR A 183 -15.68 19.31 -12.77
C THR A 183 -14.21 19.48 -12.40
N PHE A 184 -13.47 20.30 -13.16
CA PHE A 184 -12.06 20.59 -12.88
C PHE A 184 -11.85 21.20 -11.51
N THR A 185 -12.64 22.20 -11.13
CA THR A 185 -12.57 22.82 -9.79
C THR A 185 -12.85 21.80 -8.69
N LYS A 186 -13.92 20.99 -8.82
CA LYS A 186 -14.24 19.93 -7.84
C LYS A 186 -13.15 18.88 -7.72
N VAL A 187 -12.50 18.52 -8.82
CA VAL A 187 -11.40 17.51 -8.83
C VAL A 187 -10.19 18.07 -8.10
N ILE A 188 -9.78 19.32 -8.36
CA ILE A 188 -8.64 19.92 -7.68
C ILE A 188 -8.87 19.99 -6.17
N ASP A 189 -10.04 20.46 -5.74
CA ASP A 189 -10.35 20.64 -4.32
C ASP A 189 -10.42 19.32 -3.54
N ASN A 190 -10.72 18.20 -4.21
CA ASN A 190 -10.92 16.90 -3.57
C ASN A 190 -9.91 15.83 -4.01
N ALA A 191 -9.00 16.11 -4.93
CA ALA A 191 -8.03 15.13 -5.39
C ALA A 191 -6.98 14.83 -4.31
N PRO A 192 -6.95 13.61 -3.73
CA PRO A 192 -6.01 13.29 -2.65
C PRO A 192 -4.54 13.50 -3.07
N ARG A 193 -4.22 13.23 -4.33
CA ARG A 193 -2.87 13.41 -4.88
C ARG A 193 -2.43 14.88 -4.89
N TYR A 194 -3.34 15.80 -5.22
CA TYR A 194 -3.05 17.23 -5.16
C TYR A 194 -2.89 17.72 -3.72
N LEU A 195 -3.82 17.32 -2.84
CA LEU A 195 -3.77 17.65 -1.41
C LEU A 195 -2.52 17.10 -0.73
N THR A 196 -2.04 15.91 -1.15
CA THR A 196 -0.75 15.34 -0.72
C THR A 196 0.42 16.27 -1.05
N LEU A 197 0.46 16.86 -2.24
CA LEU A 197 1.53 17.80 -2.62
C LEU A 197 1.48 19.07 -1.79
N LEU A 198 0.31 19.62 -1.52
CA LEU A 198 0.15 20.77 -0.62
C LEU A 198 0.60 20.47 0.81
N ASN A 199 0.26 19.29 1.33
CA ASN A 199 0.71 18.82 2.64
C ASN A 199 2.24 18.69 2.68
N GLN A 200 2.86 18.13 1.65
CA GLN A 200 4.31 18.02 1.52
C GLN A 200 4.98 19.40 1.49
N GLU A 201 4.42 20.36 0.76
CA GLU A 201 4.92 21.75 0.76
C GLU A 201 4.92 22.34 2.17
N GLN A 202 3.80 22.20 2.91
CA GLN A 202 3.71 22.67 4.29
C GLN A 202 4.74 21.99 5.20
N ARG A 203 4.97 20.68 5.05
CA ARG A 203 6.02 19.95 5.78
C ARG A 203 7.40 20.55 5.51
N ARG A 204 7.74 20.77 4.24
CA ARG A 204 9.02 21.38 3.85
C ARG A 204 9.21 22.80 4.42
N GLN A 205 8.14 23.59 4.48
CA GLN A 205 8.19 24.91 5.11
C GLN A 205 8.48 24.83 6.62
N VAL A 206 7.87 23.86 7.34
CA VAL A 206 8.14 23.62 8.76
C VAL A 206 9.58 23.17 8.98
N GLU A 207 10.06 22.22 8.18
CA GLU A 207 11.44 21.72 8.22
C GLU A 207 12.45 22.84 7.95
N LEU A 208 12.20 23.68 6.96
CA LEU A 208 13.06 24.82 6.64
C LEU A 208 13.17 25.82 7.82
N ARG A 209 12.05 26.17 8.45
CA ARG A 209 12.04 27.05 9.65
C ARG A 209 12.82 26.42 10.79
N ARG A 210 12.66 25.13 11.03
CA ARG A 210 13.41 24.36 12.04
C ARG A 210 14.92 24.37 11.72
N SER A 211 15.31 24.09 10.48
CA SER A 211 16.71 24.06 10.03
C SER A 211 17.38 25.44 10.16
N LYS A 212 16.67 26.53 9.81
CA LYS A 212 17.18 27.88 9.99
C LYS A 212 17.51 28.21 11.46
N ARG A 213 16.71 27.71 12.41
CA ARG A 213 16.96 27.87 13.85
C ARG A 213 18.09 26.98 14.35
N ASN A 214 18.14 25.74 13.87
CA ASN A 214 19.17 24.77 14.26
C ASN A 214 20.58 25.13 13.74
N ARG A 215 20.69 26.03 12.75
CA ARG A 215 21.96 26.54 12.24
C ARG A 215 22.69 27.48 13.24
N LEU A 216 21.97 28.00 14.21
CA LEU A 216 22.59 28.83 15.26
C LEU A 216 23.55 28.00 16.11
N ALA A 217 24.54 28.65 16.70
CA ALA A 217 25.45 27.99 17.63
C ALA A 217 24.69 27.30 18.78
N SER A 218 25.20 26.18 19.27
CA SER A 218 24.58 25.49 20.39
C SER A 218 25.01 26.14 21.71
N LEU A 219 24.04 26.70 22.41
CA LEU A 219 24.23 27.19 23.79
C LEU A 219 23.13 26.59 24.65
N ASN A 220 23.51 25.81 25.65
CA ASN A 220 22.58 25.15 26.54
C ASN A 220 22.88 25.53 27.99
N LEU A 221 21.85 25.82 28.75
CA LEU A 221 21.90 25.88 30.19
C LEU A 221 21.53 24.49 30.74
N ASN A 222 22.46 23.88 31.51
CA ASN A 222 22.25 22.61 32.15
C ASN A 222 22.29 22.79 33.67
N GLY A 223 21.36 22.14 34.38
CA GLY A 223 21.35 22.06 35.83
C GLY A 223 21.09 20.59 36.22
N ASP A 224 21.98 20.03 37.01
CA ASP A 224 21.86 18.66 37.50
C ASP A 224 21.88 18.65 39.02
N TYR A 225 20.94 17.93 39.61
CA TYR A 225 20.91 17.64 41.06
C TYR A 225 20.87 16.13 41.25
N ALA A 226 21.89 15.60 41.94
CA ALA A 226 22.03 14.18 42.18
C ALA A 226 22.06 13.84 43.66
N LEU A 227 21.24 12.87 44.07
CA LEU A 227 21.30 12.23 45.35
C LEU A 227 21.95 10.84 45.17
N THR A 228 23.00 10.57 45.93
CA THR A 228 23.69 9.29 45.85
C THR A 228 23.70 8.65 47.24
N GLY A 229 23.43 7.34 47.29
CA GLY A 229 23.49 6.51 48.49
C GLY A 229 24.42 5.32 48.24
N LEU A 230 25.14 4.98 49.27
CA LEU A 230 26.02 3.81 49.33
C LEU A 230 25.67 2.99 50.54
N GLU A 231 25.37 1.69 50.36
CA GLU A 231 25.09 0.74 51.41
C GLU A 231 25.77 -0.60 51.10
N GLY A 232 26.09 -1.36 52.14
CA GLY A 232 26.64 -2.71 52.03
C GLY A 232 27.21 -3.21 53.34
N SER A 233 27.54 -4.49 53.38
CA SER A 233 28.15 -5.10 54.57
C SER A 233 29.65 -4.92 54.54
N ALA A 234 30.24 -4.46 55.69
CA ALA A 234 31.68 -4.50 55.86
C ALA A 234 32.12 -5.96 55.96
N LEU A 235 33.23 -6.29 55.34
CA LEU A 235 33.86 -7.61 55.45
C LEU A 235 34.59 -7.74 56.77
#